data_97f200abc536f1a29bc4b5627bab3d9d
#
_entry.id   97f200abc536f1a29bc4b5627bab3d9d
#
_cell.length_a   1.000
_cell.length_b   1.000
_cell.length_c   1.000
_cell.angle_alpha   90.00
_cell.angle_beta   90.00
_cell.angle_gamma   90.00
#
_symmetry.space_group_name_H-M   'P 1'
#
loop_
_entity.id
_entity.type
_entity.pdbx_description
1 polymer ?
#
loop_
_entity_poly.entity_id
_entity_poly.type
_entity_poly.pdbx_seq_one_letter_code
_entity_poly.pdbx_strand_id
1 'polypeptide(L)'
;LPPIDTIVRSMRIGPDSVTARVLMPQGSLLAHARTTGVPAVDEDMVGTIYCALAQRQRGKPAPLLAQQLRRALAASQPSPEGHSAALVALALFSLGPEAAELFGGVDGTIGTCAARPVTLTLQGRADWAKHWALSAALEPTTGSSISAAIGEWKELADSLESDPLLAPKDPSGFSFVDLASDRSGIKIARRLTDPERMADTRAALLGAQDEDLLPAAVLALSDGLTDAEFAARYGATDDPRYERKVASVDAMLRSGGID
;
A
#
# COMPACT_ATOMS: atom_id res chain seq x y z
N LEU A 1 18.56 5.25 14.73
CA LEU A 1 17.85 5.97 13.69
C LEU A 1 18.81 7.04 13.14
N PRO A 2 19.05 7.12 11.81
CA PRO A 2 19.68 8.30 11.27
C PRO A 2 18.82 9.53 11.66
N PRO A 3 19.40 10.66 11.96
CA PRO A 3 18.64 11.85 12.30
C PRO A 3 17.73 12.21 11.13
N ILE A 4 16.50 12.64 11.44
CA ILE A 4 15.47 13.09 10.49
C ILE A 4 16.03 14.07 9.45
N ASP A 5 17.03 14.86 9.83
CA ASP A 5 17.76 15.80 8.99
C ASP A 5 18.45 15.19 7.76
N THR A 6 18.61 13.86 7.74
CA THR A 6 19.20 13.15 6.59
C THR A 6 18.17 12.78 5.54
N ILE A 7 16.88 12.79 5.88
CA ILE A 7 15.75 12.40 5.02
C ILE A 7 15.15 13.64 4.35
N VAL A 8 15.08 14.77 5.07
CA VAL A 8 14.54 16.04 4.54
C VAL A 8 15.68 16.95 4.12
N ARG A 9 15.97 17.03 2.83
CA ARG A 9 17.06 17.86 2.31
C ARG A 9 16.72 19.32 2.09
N SER A 10 15.45 19.67 1.96
CA SER A 10 15.00 21.07 1.98
C SER A 10 13.50 21.14 2.26
N MET A 11 13.15 22.01 3.20
CA MET A 11 11.78 22.43 3.43
C MET A 11 11.67 23.90 3.03
N ARG A 12 10.75 24.25 2.14
CA ARG A 12 10.38 25.64 1.85
C ARG A 12 9.00 25.89 2.40
N ILE A 13 8.92 26.83 3.32
CA ILE A 13 7.64 27.33 3.84
C ILE A 13 7.36 28.63 3.10
N GLY A 14 6.35 28.62 2.22
CA GLY A 14 5.80 29.81 1.59
C GLY A 14 4.58 30.29 2.37
N PRO A 15 4.07 31.50 2.08
CA PRO A 15 2.87 32.01 2.76
C PRO A 15 1.64 31.14 2.54
N ASP A 16 1.58 30.35 1.45
CA ASP A 16 0.43 29.52 1.07
C ASP A 16 0.79 28.06 0.74
N SER A 17 2.06 27.63 0.97
CA SER A 17 2.48 26.26 0.66
C SER A 17 3.71 25.83 1.46
N VAL A 18 3.73 24.57 1.85
CA VAL A 18 4.93 23.90 2.40
C VAL A 18 5.38 22.88 1.35
N THR A 19 6.58 23.10 0.80
CA THR A 19 7.21 22.14 -0.12
C THR A 19 8.38 21.49 0.58
N ALA A 20 8.28 20.22 0.92
CA ALA A 20 9.39 19.42 1.40
C ALA A 20 9.97 18.61 0.24
N ARG A 21 11.27 18.74 -0.04
CA ARG A 21 11.99 17.78 -0.87
C ARG A 21 12.56 16.71 0.03
N VAL A 22 11.95 15.58 -0.01
CA VAL A 22 12.48 14.34 0.56
C VAL A 22 13.39 13.72 -0.50
N LEU A 23 14.68 13.68 -0.23
CA LEU A 23 15.61 12.86 -1.01
C LEU A 23 15.64 11.49 -0.33
N MET A 24 14.84 10.57 -0.85
CA MET A 24 15.17 9.17 -0.66
C MET A 24 16.50 8.93 -1.36
N PRO A 25 17.54 8.40 -0.67
CA PRO A 25 18.74 7.96 -1.36
C PRO A 25 18.29 6.98 -2.46
N GLN A 26 18.91 7.06 -3.64
CA GLN A 26 18.74 6.06 -4.69
C GLN A 26 19.16 4.70 -4.13
N GLY A 27 18.19 3.96 -3.69
CA GLY A 27 18.36 2.69 -3.03
C GLY A 27 17.11 2.45 -2.21
N SER A 28 16.25 1.69 -2.75
CA SER A 28 14.95 1.18 -2.30
C SER A 28 14.60 1.41 -0.81
N LEU A 29 13.32 1.58 -0.51
CA LEU A 29 12.74 1.46 0.84
C LEU A 29 13.28 0.24 1.61
N LEU A 30 13.62 -0.85 0.91
CA LEU A 30 14.26 -2.04 1.46
C LEU A 30 15.73 -1.84 1.86
N ALA A 31 16.49 -0.96 1.20
CA ALA A 31 17.83 -0.64 1.68
C ALA A 31 17.74 0.09 3.03
N HIS A 32 16.71 0.90 3.23
CA HIS A 32 16.44 1.52 4.52
C HIS A 32 15.95 0.49 5.57
N ALA A 33 15.08 -0.45 5.18
CA ALA A 33 14.64 -1.54 6.03
C ALA A 33 15.80 -2.43 6.49
N ARG A 34 16.78 -2.71 5.62
CA ARG A 34 18.01 -3.44 5.98
C ARG A 34 18.83 -2.73 7.06
N THR A 35 18.81 -1.41 7.13
CA THR A 35 19.50 -0.65 8.18
C THR A 35 18.69 -0.51 9.47
N THR A 36 17.38 -0.74 9.42
CA THR A 36 16.46 -0.61 10.57
C THR A 36 16.13 -1.94 11.26
N GLY A 37 16.70 -3.06 10.80
CA GLY A 37 16.47 -4.38 11.39
C GLY A 37 15.12 -5.02 11.01
N VAL A 38 14.42 -4.48 10.01
CA VAL A 38 13.24 -5.12 9.42
C VAL A 38 13.71 -6.36 8.63
N PRO A 39 13.06 -7.52 8.80
CA PRO A 39 13.42 -8.72 8.05
C PRO A 39 13.36 -8.46 6.55
N ALA A 40 14.41 -8.83 5.81
CA ALA A 40 14.39 -8.77 4.36
C ALA A 40 13.30 -9.71 3.82
N VAL A 41 12.55 -9.24 2.83
CA VAL A 41 11.58 -10.10 2.14
C VAL A 41 12.36 -11.13 1.31
N ASP A 42 11.93 -12.38 1.36
CA ASP A 42 12.52 -13.47 0.58
C ASP A 42 12.14 -13.30 -0.90
N GLU A 43 13.12 -12.86 -1.70
CA GLU A 43 12.96 -12.54 -3.13
C GLU A 43 12.52 -13.76 -3.94
N ASP A 44 13.06 -14.95 -3.65
CA ASP A 44 12.71 -16.19 -4.34
C ASP A 44 11.24 -16.58 -4.07
N MET A 45 10.79 -16.37 -2.84
CA MET A 45 9.40 -16.61 -2.47
C MET A 45 8.46 -15.61 -3.15
N VAL A 46 8.83 -14.32 -3.21
CA VAL A 46 8.07 -13.30 -3.95
C VAL A 46 7.94 -13.71 -5.42
N GLY A 47 9.05 -14.06 -6.07
CA GLY A 47 9.05 -14.48 -7.46
C GLY A 47 8.17 -15.70 -7.72
N THR A 48 8.26 -16.72 -6.86
CA THR A 48 7.44 -17.93 -6.96
C THR A 48 5.95 -17.60 -6.89
N ILE A 49 5.53 -16.78 -5.92
CA ILE A 49 4.13 -16.38 -5.74
C ILE A 49 3.66 -15.52 -6.91
N TYR A 50 4.46 -14.53 -7.33
CA TYR A 50 4.15 -13.69 -8.49
C TYR A 50 3.92 -14.53 -9.76
N CYS A 51 4.82 -15.47 -10.05
CA CYS A 51 4.69 -16.36 -11.19
C CYS A 51 3.42 -17.21 -11.11
N ALA A 52 3.05 -17.69 -9.94
CA ALA A 52 1.81 -18.45 -9.74
C ALA A 52 0.56 -17.59 -10.02
N LEU A 53 0.56 -16.31 -9.63
CA LEU A 53 -0.52 -15.38 -9.95
C LEU A 53 -0.59 -15.09 -11.45
N ALA A 54 0.55 -14.79 -12.09
CA ALA A 54 0.66 -14.46 -13.51
C ALA A 54 0.17 -15.60 -14.40
N GLN A 55 0.56 -16.83 -14.11
CA GLN A 55 0.15 -18.00 -14.89
C GLN A 55 -1.36 -18.24 -14.82
N ARG A 56 -1.97 -18.09 -13.66
CA ARG A 56 -3.41 -18.32 -13.45
C ARG A 56 -4.30 -17.24 -14.05
N GLN A 57 -3.73 -16.06 -14.33
CA GLN A 57 -4.50 -14.92 -14.83
C GLN A 57 -4.48 -14.78 -16.36
N ARG A 58 -3.59 -15.47 -17.07
CA ARG A 58 -3.49 -15.39 -18.54
C ARG A 58 -4.83 -15.58 -19.22
N GLY A 59 -5.23 -14.58 -20.05
CA GLY A 59 -6.46 -14.62 -20.85
C GLY A 59 -7.75 -14.49 -20.06
N LYS A 60 -7.73 -14.09 -18.81
CA LYS A 60 -8.93 -13.89 -17.98
C LYS A 60 -9.28 -12.41 -17.82
N PRO A 61 -10.54 -12.07 -17.51
CA PRO A 61 -10.95 -10.69 -17.22
C PRO A 61 -10.27 -10.17 -15.95
N ALA A 62 -10.38 -8.85 -15.72
CA ALA A 62 -9.87 -8.17 -14.54
C ALA A 62 -10.32 -8.89 -13.24
N PRO A 63 -9.40 -9.35 -12.41
CA PRO A 63 -9.75 -10.10 -11.21
C PRO A 63 -9.98 -9.17 -10.02
N LEU A 64 -10.75 -9.66 -9.04
CA LEU A 64 -10.91 -9.01 -7.75
C LEU A 64 -9.63 -9.10 -6.91
N LEU A 65 -9.31 -8.05 -6.16
CA LEU A 65 -8.17 -8.02 -5.25
C LEU A 65 -8.24 -9.16 -4.23
N ALA A 66 -9.40 -9.35 -3.59
CA ALA A 66 -9.61 -10.42 -2.62
C ALA A 66 -9.32 -11.81 -3.21
N GLN A 67 -9.70 -12.05 -4.48
CA GLN A 67 -9.41 -13.31 -5.15
C GLN A 67 -7.90 -13.53 -5.34
N GLN A 68 -7.16 -12.49 -5.71
CA GLN A 68 -5.71 -12.60 -5.91
C GLN A 68 -4.97 -12.70 -4.57
N LEU A 69 -5.42 -12.00 -3.54
CA LEU A 69 -4.89 -12.14 -2.17
C LEU A 69 -5.02 -13.59 -1.68
N ARG A 70 -6.21 -14.19 -1.82
CA ARG A 70 -6.41 -15.62 -1.47
C ARG A 70 -5.44 -16.54 -2.20
N ARG A 71 -5.18 -16.28 -3.48
CA ARG A 71 -4.23 -17.06 -4.29
C ARG A 71 -2.80 -16.88 -3.85
N ALA A 72 -2.40 -15.64 -3.55
CA ALA A 72 -1.08 -15.32 -3.03
C ALA A 72 -0.83 -16.01 -1.69
N LEU A 73 -1.80 -15.90 -0.77
CA LEU A 73 -1.74 -16.57 0.53
C LEU A 73 -1.72 -18.11 0.41
N ALA A 74 -2.51 -18.69 -0.51
CA ALA A 74 -2.49 -20.12 -0.74
C ALA A 74 -1.16 -20.63 -1.32
N ALA A 75 -0.41 -19.78 -2.01
CA ALA A 75 0.90 -20.07 -2.56
C ALA A 75 2.07 -19.77 -1.59
N SER A 76 1.81 -19.06 -0.51
CA SER A 76 2.82 -18.67 0.49
C SER A 76 2.90 -19.66 1.65
N GLN A 77 4.05 -19.66 2.32
CA GLN A 77 4.20 -20.36 3.59
C GLN A 77 3.39 -19.64 4.70
N PRO A 78 2.83 -20.39 5.68
CA PRO A 78 2.08 -19.80 6.79
C PRO A 78 3.05 -19.25 7.88
N SER A 79 3.85 -18.26 7.51
CA SER A 79 4.80 -17.56 8.38
C SER A 79 4.76 -16.05 8.11
N PRO A 80 5.23 -15.19 9.01
CA PRO A 80 5.32 -13.75 8.78
C PRO A 80 6.07 -13.41 7.49
N GLU A 81 7.18 -14.09 7.20
CA GLU A 81 8.00 -13.90 6.00
C GLU A 81 7.22 -14.33 4.75
N GLY A 82 6.56 -15.49 4.80
CA GLY A 82 5.72 -15.97 3.70
C GLY A 82 4.55 -15.05 3.39
N HIS A 83 3.93 -14.50 4.43
CA HIS A 83 2.84 -13.53 4.26
C HIS A 83 3.36 -12.19 3.71
N SER A 84 4.52 -11.71 4.17
CA SER A 84 5.18 -10.52 3.61
C SER A 84 5.47 -10.71 2.13
N ALA A 85 6.03 -11.85 1.75
CA ALA A 85 6.30 -12.19 0.34
C ALA A 85 5.01 -12.25 -0.49
N ALA A 86 3.90 -12.76 0.07
CA ALA A 86 2.61 -12.78 -0.60
C ALA A 86 2.05 -11.38 -0.87
N LEU A 87 2.18 -10.47 0.09
CA LEU A 87 1.74 -9.08 -0.05
C LEU A 87 2.58 -8.33 -1.09
N VAL A 88 3.90 -8.49 -1.06
CA VAL A 88 4.81 -7.89 -2.06
C VAL A 88 4.52 -8.44 -3.46
N ALA A 89 4.36 -9.76 -3.61
CA ALA A 89 4.03 -10.36 -4.89
C ALA A 89 2.67 -9.86 -5.44
N LEU A 90 1.68 -9.64 -4.56
CA LEU A 90 0.38 -9.08 -4.94
C LEU A 90 0.49 -7.62 -5.39
N ALA A 91 1.29 -6.82 -4.69
CA ALA A 91 1.55 -5.43 -5.09
C ALA A 91 2.23 -5.35 -6.45
N LEU A 92 3.30 -6.11 -6.67
CA LEU A 92 3.98 -6.20 -7.96
C LEU A 92 3.05 -6.68 -9.08
N PHE A 93 2.16 -7.63 -8.78
CA PHE A 93 1.18 -8.13 -9.73
C PHE A 93 0.14 -7.07 -10.11
N SER A 94 -0.21 -6.16 -9.20
CA SER A 94 -1.14 -5.05 -9.42
C SER A 94 -0.51 -3.84 -10.11
N LEU A 95 0.71 -3.49 -9.70
CA LEU A 95 1.40 -2.27 -10.14
C LEU A 95 2.26 -2.49 -11.40
N GLY A 96 2.75 -3.70 -11.57
CA GLY A 96 3.69 -4.08 -12.63
C GLY A 96 5.08 -4.38 -12.10
N PRO A 97 5.92 -5.07 -12.90
CA PRO A 97 7.27 -5.44 -12.52
C PRO A 97 8.18 -4.24 -12.25
N GLU A 98 7.87 -3.09 -12.83
CA GLU A 98 8.61 -1.83 -12.63
C GLU A 98 8.57 -1.36 -11.17
N ALA A 99 7.51 -1.72 -10.44
CA ALA A 99 7.40 -1.45 -9.01
C ALA A 99 8.37 -2.29 -8.14
N ALA A 100 9.11 -3.23 -8.73
CA ALA A 100 10.11 -4.04 -8.03
C ALA A 100 11.21 -3.19 -7.38
N GLU A 101 11.54 -2.05 -7.96
CA GLU A 101 12.49 -1.10 -7.38
C GLU A 101 12.05 -0.59 -6.00
N LEU A 102 10.74 -0.46 -5.77
CA LEU A 102 10.19 -0.07 -4.47
C LEU A 102 10.48 -1.12 -3.38
N PHE A 103 10.67 -2.38 -3.79
CA PHE A 103 10.86 -3.52 -2.91
C PHE A 103 12.28 -4.12 -2.97
N GLY A 104 13.28 -3.37 -3.47
CA GLY A 104 14.70 -3.72 -3.39
C GLY A 104 15.25 -4.60 -4.49
N GLY A 105 14.59 -4.62 -5.64
CA GLY A 105 15.17 -5.26 -6.82
C GLY A 105 14.92 -6.77 -6.91
N VAL A 106 13.67 -7.19 -6.65
CA VAL A 106 13.16 -8.57 -6.93
C VAL A 106 13.17 -8.91 -8.43
N ASP A 107 13.88 -8.14 -9.25
CA ASP A 107 13.81 -8.16 -10.73
C ASP A 107 14.20 -9.49 -11.35
N GLY A 108 15.22 -10.15 -10.78
CA GLY A 108 15.81 -11.37 -11.36
C GLY A 108 14.81 -12.54 -11.39
N THR A 109 13.95 -12.63 -10.40
CA THR A 109 13.05 -13.76 -10.21
C THR A 109 11.71 -13.57 -10.94
N ILE A 110 11.21 -12.32 -11.02
CA ILE A 110 9.99 -12.01 -11.76
C ILE A 110 10.17 -11.93 -13.27
N GLY A 111 11.38 -11.60 -13.74
CA GLY A 111 11.68 -11.45 -15.17
C GLY A 111 11.36 -12.67 -16.03
N THR A 112 11.41 -13.87 -15.45
CA THR A 112 11.12 -15.13 -16.16
C THR A 112 9.64 -15.39 -16.42
N CYS A 113 8.74 -14.78 -15.64
CA CYS A 113 7.30 -14.94 -15.74
C CYS A 113 6.57 -13.61 -15.86
N ALA A 114 7.29 -12.51 -16.11
CA ALA A 114 6.74 -11.18 -16.22
C ALA A 114 5.51 -11.20 -17.14
N ALA A 115 4.37 -10.91 -16.55
CA ALA A 115 3.12 -10.66 -17.26
C ALA A 115 2.96 -9.14 -17.42
N ARG A 116 2.12 -8.72 -18.36
CA ARG A 116 1.65 -7.33 -18.37
C ARG A 116 0.96 -7.05 -17.04
N PRO A 117 1.08 -5.82 -16.50
CA PRO A 117 0.35 -5.41 -15.31
C PRO A 117 -1.12 -5.78 -15.44
N VAL A 118 -1.68 -6.34 -14.39
CA VAL A 118 -3.07 -6.77 -14.35
C VAL A 118 -3.86 -5.76 -13.53
N THR A 119 -4.84 -5.13 -14.13
CA THR A 119 -5.73 -4.23 -13.41
C THR A 119 -6.58 -5.03 -12.42
N LEU A 120 -6.21 -5.01 -11.14
CA LEU A 120 -7.05 -5.53 -10.07
C LEU A 120 -8.14 -4.52 -9.73
N THR A 121 -9.26 -5.00 -9.20
CA THR A 121 -10.31 -4.13 -8.67
C THR A 121 -10.62 -4.49 -7.22
N LEU A 122 -10.95 -3.46 -6.45
CA LEU A 122 -11.47 -3.55 -5.09
C LEU A 122 -12.76 -2.72 -5.05
N GLN A 123 -13.88 -3.34 -4.69
CA GLN A 123 -15.21 -2.69 -4.76
C GLN A 123 -15.48 -2.06 -6.13
N GLY A 124 -15.00 -2.70 -7.21
CA GLY A 124 -15.16 -2.24 -8.60
C GLY A 124 -14.18 -1.13 -9.05
N ARG A 125 -13.29 -0.65 -8.19
CA ARG A 125 -12.32 0.43 -8.47
C ARG A 125 -10.90 -0.13 -8.53
N ALA A 126 -10.15 0.32 -9.55
CA ALA A 126 -8.77 -0.12 -9.76
C ALA A 126 -7.77 0.66 -8.90
N ASP A 127 -8.00 1.93 -8.68
CA ASP A 127 -7.20 2.79 -7.81
C ASP A 127 -7.20 2.29 -6.36
N TRP A 128 -8.37 1.98 -5.81
CA TRP A 128 -8.48 1.43 -4.45
C TRP A 128 -7.72 0.10 -4.28
N ALA A 129 -7.74 -0.75 -5.31
CA ALA A 129 -6.95 -1.98 -5.30
C ALA A 129 -5.44 -1.72 -5.27
N LYS A 130 -4.96 -0.70 -5.99
CA LYS A 130 -3.54 -0.30 -6.00
C LYS A 130 -3.13 0.28 -4.66
N HIS A 131 -3.90 1.22 -4.11
CA HIS A 131 -3.68 1.80 -2.79
C HIS A 131 -3.58 0.69 -1.72
N TRP A 132 -4.57 -0.19 -1.68
CA TRP A 132 -4.59 -1.30 -0.73
C TRP A 132 -3.36 -2.20 -0.86
N ALA A 133 -3.05 -2.67 -2.08
CA ALA A 133 -1.99 -3.64 -2.31
C ALA A 133 -0.61 -3.05 -1.99
N LEU A 134 -0.36 -1.81 -2.38
CA LEU A 134 0.90 -1.14 -2.14
C LEU A 134 1.11 -0.88 -0.64
N SER A 135 0.13 -0.33 0.04
CA SER A 135 0.20 -0.05 1.48
C SER A 135 0.34 -1.32 2.31
N ALA A 136 -0.34 -2.40 1.91
CA ALA A 136 -0.19 -3.72 2.55
C ALA A 136 1.22 -4.31 2.36
N ALA A 137 1.86 -4.10 1.21
CA ALA A 137 3.21 -4.57 0.95
C ALA A 137 4.27 -3.72 1.66
N LEU A 138 4.06 -2.41 1.75
CA LEU A 138 5.01 -1.51 2.41
C LEU A 138 5.06 -1.73 3.93
N GLU A 139 3.96 -2.07 4.57
CA GLU A 139 3.91 -2.22 6.03
C GLU A 139 4.96 -3.21 6.57
N PRO A 140 5.04 -4.47 6.11
CA PRO A 140 6.05 -5.40 6.59
C PRO A 140 7.46 -5.11 6.09
N THR A 141 7.62 -4.29 5.06
CA THR A 141 8.93 -4.00 4.45
C THR A 141 9.59 -2.74 5.01
N THR A 142 8.83 -1.83 5.59
CA THR A 142 9.36 -0.55 6.12
C THR A 142 9.47 -0.52 7.63
N GLY A 143 8.71 -1.36 8.36
CA GLY A 143 8.64 -1.34 9.82
C GLY A 143 8.15 0.00 10.38
N SER A 144 7.49 0.81 9.58
CA SER A 144 7.07 2.16 9.93
C SER A 144 5.75 2.16 10.72
N SER A 145 5.60 3.11 11.63
CA SER A 145 4.30 3.37 12.25
C SER A 145 3.32 3.96 11.24
N ILE A 146 2.03 3.66 11.38
CA ILE A 146 0.94 4.16 10.49
C ILE A 146 1.00 5.67 10.28
N SER A 147 1.34 6.43 11.32
CA SER A 147 1.38 7.90 11.26
C SER A 147 2.49 8.42 10.34
N ALA A 148 3.66 7.79 10.34
CA ALA A 148 4.76 8.10 9.44
C ALA A 148 4.41 7.71 8.01
N ALA A 149 3.85 6.51 7.81
CA ALA A 149 3.50 6.01 6.48
C ALA A 149 2.44 6.88 5.76
N ILE A 150 1.48 7.47 6.47
CA ILE A 150 0.45 8.34 5.85
C ILE A 150 1.00 9.71 5.48
N GLY A 151 1.87 10.31 6.32
CA GLY A 151 2.54 11.56 6.00
C GLY A 151 3.53 11.41 4.85
N GLU A 152 4.36 10.36 4.92
CA GLU A 152 5.32 10.02 3.88
C GLU A 152 4.65 9.55 2.58
N TRP A 153 3.47 8.93 2.66
CA TRP A 153 2.71 8.52 1.50
C TRP A 153 2.21 9.68 0.65
N LYS A 154 1.72 10.76 1.28
CA LYS A 154 1.34 11.96 0.54
C LYS A 154 2.56 12.57 -0.16
N GLU A 155 3.68 12.67 0.55
CA GLU A 155 4.95 13.17 -0.01
C GLU A 155 5.51 12.21 -1.09
N LEU A 156 5.32 10.90 -0.91
CA LEU A 156 5.71 9.89 -1.89
C LEU A 156 4.78 9.94 -3.12
N ALA A 157 3.48 10.08 -2.95
CA ALA A 157 2.54 10.26 -4.05
C ALA A 157 2.83 11.55 -4.82
N ASP A 158 3.08 12.66 -4.13
CA ASP A 158 3.46 13.95 -4.73
C ASP A 158 4.85 13.87 -5.42
N SER A 159 5.77 13.05 -4.92
CA SER A 159 7.08 12.80 -5.57
C SER A 159 6.99 11.84 -6.75
N LEU A 160 6.02 10.95 -6.73
CA LEU A 160 5.71 9.98 -7.79
C LEU A 160 4.82 10.58 -8.89
N GLU A 161 4.25 11.77 -8.70
CA GLU A 161 3.62 12.56 -9.77
C GLU A 161 4.59 12.83 -10.95
N SER A 162 5.88 12.74 -10.71
CA SER A 162 6.90 12.78 -11.76
C SER A 162 7.19 11.43 -12.40
N ASP A 163 6.63 10.32 -11.88
CA ASP A 163 6.79 8.99 -12.43
C ASP A 163 5.53 8.58 -13.23
N PRO A 164 5.62 8.39 -14.56
CA PRO A 164 4.48 8.05 -15.41
C PRO A 164 3.81 6.70 -15.07
N LEU A 165 4.41 5.89 -14.19
CA LEU A 165 3.89 4.59 -13.77
C LEU A 165 2.82 4.71 -12.67
N LEU A 166 2.88 5.76 -11.85
CA LEU A 166 2.03 5.93 -10.68
C LEU A 166 1.14 7.18 -10.75
N ALA A 167 1.47 8.12 -11.63
CA ALA A 167 0.68 9.33 -11.83
C ALA A 167 -0.55 9.04 -12.71
N PRO A 168 -1.76 9.25 -12.22
CA PRO A 168 -2.91 9.45 -13.10
C PRO A 168 -2.69 10.73 -13.92
N LYS A 169 -3.06 10.71 -15.20
CA LYS A 169 -3.03 11.88 -16.10
C LYS A 169 -3.96 13.03 -15.65
N ASP A 170 -4.64 12.84 -14.55
CA ASP A 170 -5.60 13.79 -13.98
C ASP A 170 -5.29 13.90 -12.49
N PRO A 171 -5.01 15.10 -11.94
CA PRO A 171 -4.82 15.26 -10.52
C PRO A 171 -6.14 14.94 -9.81
N SER A 172 -6.33 13.66 -9.47
CA SER A 172 -7.41 13.25 -8.59
C SER A 172 -7.12 13.87 -7.24
N GLY A 173 -7.90 14.84 -6.83
CA GLY A 173 -7.74 15.49 -5.54
C GLY A 173 -7.73 14.50 -4.37
N PHE A 174 -7.57 14.97 -3.15
CA PHE A 174 -7.48 14.13 -1.95
C PHE A 174 -8.73 13.23 -1.78
N SER A 175 -8.52 11.94 -1.57
CA SER A 175 -9.57 10.94 -1.40
C SER A 175 -9.51 10.28 -0.02
N PHE A 176 -10.61 10.37 0.75
CA PHE A 176 -10.72 9.62 2.01
C PHE A 176 -11.03 8.14 1.79
N VAL A 177 -11.46 7.73 0.60
CA VAL A 177 -11.62 6.31 0.26
C VAL A 177 -10.26 5.70 -0.05
N ASP A 178 -9.37 6.42 -0.73
CA ASP A 178 -7.99 5.99 -0.96
C ASP A 178 -7.27 5.83 0.37
N LEU A 179 -7.39 6.83 1.25
CA LEU A 179 -6.86 6.74 2.62
C LEU A 179 -7.43 5.53 3.39
N ALA A 180 -8.72 5.23 3.24
CA ALA A 180 -9.32 4.06 3.88
C ALA A 180 -8.76 2.75 3.29
N SER A 181 -8.50 2.71 1.99
CA SER A 181 -7.88 1.57 1.30
C SER A 181 -6.45 1.34 1.80
N ASP A 182 -5.66 2.40 1.89
CA ASP A 182 -4.30 2.35 2.44
C ASP A 182 -4.31 1.82 3.88
N ARG A 183 -5.13 2.41 4.74
CA ARG A 183 -5.23 2.03 6.16
C ARG A 183 -5.72 0.60 6.35
N SER A 184 -6.66 0.14 5.53
CA SER A 184 -7.11 -1.24 5.53
C SER A 184 -5.96 -2.20 5.18
N GLY A 185 -5.23 -1.92 4.10
CA GLY A 185 -4.07 -2.71 3.68
C GLY A 185 -3.03 -2.82 4.79
N ILE A 186 -2.65 -1.70 5.41
CA ILE A 186 -1.71 -1.65 6.54
C ILE A 186 -2.19 -2.51 7.71
N LYS A 187 -3.45 -2.34 8.15
CA LYS A 187 -4.00 -3.06 9.31
C LYS A 187 -4.05 -4.56 9.07
N ILE A 188 -4.50 -4.99 7.90
CA ILE A 188 -4.54 -6.40 7.52
C ILE A 188 -3.12 -6.97 7.43
N ALA A 189 -2.17 -6.25 6.84
CA ALA A 189 -0.77 -6.67 6.76
C ALA A 189 -0.15 -6.87 8.15
N ARG A 190 -0.37 -5.95 9.08
CA ARG A 190 0.09 -6.08 10.48
C ARG A 190 -0.41 -7.35 11.14
N ARG A 191 -1.72 -7.60 11.06
CA ARG A 191 -2.31 -8.82 11.65
C ARG A 191 -1.78 -10.09 10.98
N LEU A 192 -1.54 -10.03 9.66
CA LEU A 192 -1.08 -11.16 8.87
C LEU A 192 0.40 -11.49 9.14
N THR A 193 1.19 -10.53 9.59
CA THR A 193 2.61 -10.69 9.92
C THR A 193 2.90 -10.75 11.42
N ASP A 194 1.88 -10.54 12.26
CA ASP A 194 1.97 -10.71 13.71
C ASP A 194 1.91 -12.21 14.06
N PRO A 195 2.95 -12.77 14.71
CA PRO A 195 2.97 -14.20 15.07
C PRO A 195 1.78 -14.68 15.90
N GLU A 196 1.16 -13.82 16.71
CA GLU A 196 0.03 -14.16 17.56
C GLU A 196 -1.31 -14.16 16.79
N ARG A 197 -1.41 -13.35 15.74
CA ARG A 197 -2.66 -13.10 14.99
C ARG A 197 -2.68 -13.71 13.58
N MET A 198 -1.52 -14.06 13.04
CA MET A 198 -1.37 -14.44 11.63
C MET A 198 -2.19 -15.67 11.24
N ALA A 199 -2.31 -16.65 12.11
CA ALA A 199 -3.00 -17.91 11.80
C ALA A 199 -4.51 -17.67 11.56
N ASP A 200 -5.15 -16.95 12.49
CA ASP A 200 -6.58 -16.62 12.41
C ASP A 200 -6.84 -15.63 11.27
N THR A 201 -5.96 -14.63 11.10
CA THR A 201 -6.05 -13.66 10.00
C THR A 201 -5.95 -14.35 8.66
N ARG A 202 -4.96 -15.24 8.47
CA ARG A 202 -4.82 -16.03 7.24
C ARG A 202 -6.07 -16.87 6.97
N ALA A 203 -6.59 -17.57 7.99
CA ALA A 203 -7.78 -18.41 7.85
C ALA A 203 -8.99 -17.59 7.38
N ALA A 204 -9.21 -16.41 7.95
CA ALA A 204 -10.25 -15.49 7.53
C ALA A 204 -10.05 -15.01 6.09
N LEU A 205 -8.81 -14.57 5.75
CA LEU A 205 -8.50 -14.04 4.42
C LEU A 205 -8.58 -15.08 3.30
N LEU A 206 -8.40 -16.36 3.57
CA LEU A 206 -8.59 -17.42 2.58
C LEU A 206 -10.05 -17.57 2.14
N GLY A 207 -11.01 -17.03 2.88
CA GLY A 207 -12.43 -16.94 2.52
C GLY A 207 -12.92 -15.56 2.11
N ALA A 208 -12.05 -14.53 2.23
CA ALA A 208 -12.44 -13.12 2.13
C ALA A 208 -13.00 -12.73 0.75
N GLN A 209 -13.92 -11.78 0.77
CA GLN A 209 -14.44 -11.05 -0.39
C GLN A 209 -13.92 -9.60 -0.33
N ASP A 210 -14.26 -8.77 -1.32
CA ASP A 210 -13.81 -7.37 -1.37
C ASP A 210 -14.34 -6.56 -0.17
N GLU A 211 -15.52 -6.86 0.35
CA GLU A 211 -16.11 -6.22 1.52
C GLU A 211 -15.32 -6.46 2.80
N ASP A 212 -14.64 -7.61 2.90
CA ASP A 212 -13.77 -7.95 4.02
C ASP A 212 -12.42 -7.21 3.96
N LEU A 213 -12.05 -6.70 2.78
CA LEU A 213 -10.86 -5.88 2.57
C LEU A 213 -11.16 -4.38 2.61
N LEU A 214 -12.35 -3.97 2.18
CA LEU A 214 -12.78 -2.58 2.19
C LEU A 214 -14.30 -2.52 2.47
N PRO A 215 -14.71 -2.26 3.71
CA PRO A 215 -16.12 -2.26 4.09
C PRO A 215 -16.94 -1.22 3.34
N ALA A 216 -18.19 -1.55 3.00
CA ALA A 216 -19.09 -0.65 2.27
C ALA A 216 -19.30 0.71 2.97
N ALA A 217 -19.15 0.77 4.30
CA ALA A 217 -19.29 2.01 5.07
C ALA A 217 -18.32 3.12 4.64
N VAL A 218 -17.13 2.78 4.14
CA VAL A 218 -16.12 3.77 3.71
C VAL A 218 -16.35 4.29 2.30
N LEU A 219 -17.18 3.62 1.49
CA LEU A 219 -17.42 4.00 0.09
C LEU A 219 -18.20 5.32 -0.06
N ALA A 220 -18.83 5.78 1.01
CA ALA A 220 -19.53 7.07 1.07
C ALA A 220 -18.65 8.24 1.51
N LEU A 221 -17.34 7.99 1.75
CA LEU A 221 -16.40 9.04 2.11
C LEU A 221 -16.14 9.98 0.92
N SER A 222 -15.64 11.19 1.22
CA SER A 222 -15.30 12.17 0.18
C SER A 222 -14.16 11.64 -0.68
N ASP A 223 -14.33 11.76 -1.99
CA ASP A 223 -13.38 11.36 -3.03
C ASP A 223 -13.11 12.56 -3.95
N GLY A 224 -11.87 12.77 -4.37
CA GLY A 224 -11.49 13.81 -5.32
C GLY A 224 -11.61 15.25 -4.79
N LEU A 225 -11.32 15.50 -3.51
CA LEU A 225 -11.33 16.86 -2.95
C LEU A 225 -10.15 17.66 -3.54
N THR A 226 -10.46 18.83 -4.11
CA THR A 226 -9.41 19.78 -4.48
C THR A 226 -8.65 20.26 -3.24
N ASP A 227 -7.42 20.76 -3.41
CA ASP A 227 -6.61 21.32 -2.31
C ASP A 227 -7.36 22.42 -1.57
N ALA A 228 -8.09 23.27 -2.28
CA ALA A 228 -8.89 24.34 -1.69
C ALA A 228 -10.05 23.78 -0.84
N GLU A 229 -10.74 22.75 -1.31
CA GLU A 229 -11.81 22.08 -0.57
C GLU A 229 -11.28 21.32 0.65
N PHE A 230 -10.12 20.65 0.50
CA PHE A 230 -9.46 19.98 1.61
C PHE A 230 -9.06 20.98 2.68
N ALA A 231 -8.34 22.04 2.31
CA ALA A 231 -7.91 23.08 3.24
C ALA A 231 -9.08 23.75 3.95
N ALA A 232 -10.16 24.06 3.23
CA ALA A 232 -11.36 24.68 3.82
C ALA A 232 -12.04 23.77 4.86
N ARG A 233 -12.13 22.47 4.59
CA ARG A 233 -12.86 21.51 5.45
C ARG A 233 -11.99 20.97 6.58
N TYR A 234 -10.73 20.66 6.29
CA TYR A 234 -9.85 19.88 7.17
C TYR A 234 -8.57 20.61 7.58
N GLY A 235 -8.28 21.78 6.99
CA GLY A 235 -7.06 22.51 7.26
C GLY A 235 -5.84 21.88 6.60
N ALA A 236 -4.89 21.46 7.41
CA ALA A 236 -3.74 20.65 7.01
C ALA A 236 -3.79 19.26 7.66
N THR A 237 -2.84 18.39 7.34
CA THR A 237 -2.81 17.02 7.88
C THR A 237 -2.50 16.95 9.38
N ASP A 238 -2.00 18.03 9.98
CA ASP A 238 -1.79 18.22 11.41
C ASP A 238 -2.95 18.97 12.11
N ASP A 239 -4.03 19.32 11.38
CA ASP A 239 -5.20 19.99 11.95
C ASP A 239 -6.08 18.95 12.70
N PRO A 240 -6.58 19.29 13.90
CA PRO A 240 -7.46 18.41 14.65
C PRO A 240 -8.74 17.99 13.90
N ARG A 241 -9.17 18.75 12.89
CA ARG A 241 -10.32 18.39 12.04
C ARG A 241 -9.97 17.18 11.16
N TYR A 242 -8.77 17.18 10.58
CA TYR A 242 -8.25 16.06 9.80
C TYR A 242 -8.05 14.83 10.67
N GLU A 243 -7.41 14.98 11.83
CA GLU A 243 -7.20 13.87 12.78
C GLU A 243 -8.50 13.21 13.20
N ARG A 244 -9.54 14.01 13.49
CA ARG A 244 -10.89 13.46 13.80
C ARG A 244 -11.49 12.71 12.61
N LYS A 245 -11.27 13.20 11.39
CA LYS A 245 -11.77 12.51 10.19
C LYS A 245 -11.05 11.18 9.98
N VAL A 246 -9.73 11.13 10.16
CA VAL A 246 -8.93 9.89 10.12
C VAL A 246 -9.41 8.90 11.20
N ALA A 247 -9.62 9.37 12.43
CA ALA A 247 -10.17 8.53 13.51
C ALA A 247 -11.57 7.96 13.16
N SER A 248 -12.39 8.74 12.45
CA SER A 248 -13.69 8.28 11.93
C SER A 248 -13.52 7.18 10.87
N VAL A 249 -12.56 7.33 9.96
CA VAL A 249 -12.22 6.28 8.97
C VAL A 249 -11.81 4.99 9.69
N ASP A 250 -10.94 5.08 10.69
CA ASP A 250 -10.54 3.91 11.48
C ASP A 250 -11.70 3.26 12.22
N ALA A 251 -12.65 4.05 12.72
CA ALA A 251 -13.85 3.51 13.35
C ALA A 251 -14.74 2.74 12.36
N MET A 252 -14.85 3.24 11.11
CA MET A 252 -15.58 2.54 10.05
C MET A 252 -14.89 1.23 9.67
N LEU A 253 -13.55 1.22 9.54
CA LEU A 253 -12.78 0.00 9.28
C LEU A 253 -12.96 -1.03 10.40
N ARG A 254 -12.85 -0.61 11.66
CA ARG A 254 -13.09 -1.51 12.81
C ARG A 254 -14.50 -2.08 12.84
N SER A 255 -15.51 -1.29 12.52
CA SER A 255 -16.89 -1.80 12.44
C SER A 255 -17.09 -2.85 11.34
N GLY A 256 -16.24 -2.82 10.31
CA GLY A 256 -16.16 -3.85 9.27
C GLY A 256 -15.20 -5.00 9.58
N GLY A 257 -14.66 -5.09 10.82
CA GLY A 257 -13.76 -6.17 11.24
C GLY A 257 -12.28 -5.94 10.95
N ILE A 258 -11.89 -4.74 10.52
CA ILE A 258 -10.51 -4.35 10.20
C ILE A 258 -9.97 -3.46 11.33
N ASP A 259 -9.30 -4.04 12.32
CA ASP A 259 -8.73 -3.40 13.52
C ASP A 259 -7.19 -3.36 13.53
#